data_225f1214746628cf709cc226049b63d0
#
_entry.id   225f1214746628cf709cc226049b63d0
#
_cell.length_a   1.000
_cell.length_b   1.000
_cell.length_c   1.000
_cell.angle_alpha   90.00
_cell.angle_beta   90.00
_cell.angle_gamma   90.00
#
_symmetry.space_group_name_H-M   'P 1'
#
loop_
_entity.id
_entity.type
_entity.pdbx_description
1 polymer ?
#
loop_
_entity_poly.entity_id
_entity_poly.type
_entity_poly.pdbx_seq_one_letter_code
_entity_poly.pdbx_strand_id
1 'polypeptide(L)'
;MRSRFSGFTLLEILVVITIIGVLIGGAVLSLGLLGRDAGLDGELQRLQRHLLFARDRAEIEQRPYGVLIEKNGYRFLVFDSRALQWQQTDDDALARHAWPAGVTAELDVEGRRIVIAPRNDESAPQIGVDASGEFTSFELRLSRAGVADTAWLRPDADGALQLGITP
;
A
#
# COMPACT_ATOMS: atom_id res chain seq x y z
N MET A 1 -62.26 -17.60 -25.63
CA MET A 1 -60.84 -17.19 -25.78
C MET A 1 -59.98 -18.25 -25.18
N ARG A 2 -59.20 -18.99 -25.99
CA ARG A 2 -58.24 -19.99 -25.50
C ARG A 2 -56.87 -19.32 -25.41
N SER A 3 -56.37 -19.08 -24.17
CA SER A 3 -55.00 -18.63 -23.94
C SER A 3 -54.02 -19.72 -24.32
N ARG A 4 -53.15 -19.46 -25.31
CA ARG A 4 -52.04 -20.31 -25.67
C ARG A 4 -50.94 -20.10 -24.62
N PHE A 5 -50.74 -21.05 -23.74
CA PHE A 5 -49.53 -21.12 -22.93
C PHE A 5 -48.40 -21.56 -23.85
N SER A 6 -47.51 -20.66 -24.21
CA SER A 6 -46.22 -21.01 -24.83
C SER A 6 -45.29 -21.51 -23.74
N GLY A 7 -44.96 -22.80 -23.76
CA GLY A 7 -43.98 -23.38 -22.88
C GLY A 7 -42.55 -22.97 -23.34
N PHE A 8 -41.69 -22.69 -22.37
CA PHE A 8 -40.26 -22.48 -22.63
C PHE A 8 -39.61 -23.72 -23.22
N THR A 9 -38.81 -23.56 -24.26
CA THR A 9 -38.11 -24.70 -24.87
C THR A 9 -36.83 -25.01 -24.09
N LEU A 10 -36.44 -26.28 -24.06
CA LEU A 10 -35.22 -26.75 -23.42
C LEU A 10 -33.99 -26.05 -24.02
N LEU A 11 -34.02 -25.76 -25.32
CA LEU A 11 -32.96 -25.01 -26.01
C LEU A 11 -32.86 -23.57 -25.53
N GLU A 12 -33.96 -22.89 -25.23
CA GLU A 12 -33.99 -21.52 -24.75
C GLU A 12 -33.34 -21.40 -23.36
N ILE A 13 -33.63 -22.32 -22.45
CA ILE A 13 -32.98 -22.40 -21.15
C ILE A 13 -31.48 -22.66 -21.32
N LEU A 14 -31.07 -23.57 -22.21
CA LEU A 14 -29.66 -23.86 -22.44
C LEU A 14 -28.90 -22.64 -22.96
N VAL A 15 -29.48 -21.88 -23.89
CA VAL A 15 -28.88 -20.61 -24.38
C VAL A 15 -28.77 -19.59 -23.27
N VAL A 16 -29.79 -19.40 -22.45
CA VAL A 16 -29.80 -18.46 -21.35
C VAL A 16 -28.71 -18.77 -20.32
N ILE A 17 -28.60 -20.03 -19.88
CA ILE A 17 -27.57 -20.41 -18.90
C ILE A 17 -26.15 -20.29 -19.49
N THR A 18 -25.96 -20.52 -20.78
CA THR A 18 -24.68 -20.34 -21.46
C THR A 18 -24.30 -18.88 -21.49
N ILE A 19 -25.22 -17.97 -21.84
CA ILE A 19 -24.97 -16.52 -21.83
C ILE A 19 -24.65 -16.03 -20.40
N ILE A 20 -25.43 -16.47 -19.41
CA ILE A 20 -25.16 -16.11 -18.00
C ILE A 20 -23.79 -16.63 -17.58
N GLY A 21 -23.42 -17.86 -17.93
CA GLY A 21 -22.10 -18.43 -17.61
C GLY A 21 -20.94 -17.62 -18.22
N VAL A 22 -21.08 -17.21 -19.49
CA VAL A 22 -20.07 -16.35 -20.15
C VAL A 22 -19.99 -14.97 -19.50
N LEU A 23 -21.11 -14.35 -19.17
CA LEU A 23 -21.13 -13.03 -18.52
C LEU A 23 -20.53 -13.09 -17.11
N ILE A 24 -20.87 -14.08 -16.31
CA ILE A 24 -20.31 -14.27 -14.97
C ILE A 24 -18.81 -14.59 -15.06
N GLY A 25 -18.40 -15.46 -15.99
CA GLY A 25 -16.99 -15.78 -16.21
C GLY A 25 -16.16 -14.57 -16.61
N GLY A 26 -16.68 -13.71 -17.49
CA GLY A 26 -16.04 -12.45 -17.88
C GLY A 26 -15.95 -11.44 -16.72
N ALA A 27 -16.98 -11.33 -15.89
CA ALA A 27 -16.99 -10.45 -14.73
C ALA A 27 -15.98 -10.89 -13.66
N VAL A 28 -15.86 -12.18 -13.37
CA VAL A 28 -14.89 -12.71 -12.41
C VAL A 28 -13.45 -12.49 -12.88
N LEU A 29 -13.15 -12.68 -14.16
CA LEU A 29 -11.85 -12.38 -14.74
C LEU A 29 -11.52 -10.89 -14.68
N SER A 30 -12.48 -10.01 -14.96
CA SER A 30 -12.30 -8.55 -14.90
C SER A 30 -12.00 -8.07 -13.47
N LEU A 31 -12.70 -8.60 -12.46
CA LEU A 31 -12.43 -8.28 -11.05
C LEU A 31 -11.04 -8.76 -10.60
N GLY A 32 -10.56 -9.88 -11.12
CA GLY A 32 -9.22 -10.41 -10.81
C GLY A 32 -8.09 -9.54 -11.35
N LEU A 33 -8.28 -8.89 -12.49
CA LEU A 33 -7.30 -7.98 -13.10
C LEU A 33 -7.32 -6.61 -12.41
N LEU A 34 -8.49 -6.03 -12.16
CA LEU A 34 -8.64 -4.75 -11.47
C LEU A 34 -8.20 -4.81 -9.99
N GLY A 35 -8.36 -5.96 -9.33
CA GLY A 35 -7.97 -6.14 -7.93
C GLY A 35 -6.46 -6.33 -7.70
N ARG A 36 -5.68 -6.61 -8.75
CA ARG A 36 -4.22 -6.81 -8.62
C ARG A 36 -3.48 -5.48 -8.61
N ASP A 37 -3.86 -4.55 -9.47
CA ASP A 37 -3.22 -3.23 -9.57
C ASP A 37 -3.69 -2.30 -8.43
N ALA A 38 -4.97 -2.34 -8.07
CA ALA A 38 -5.52 -1.59 -6.94
C ALA A 38 -4.93 -2.01 -5.58
N GLY A 39 -4.33 -3.22 -5.46
CA GLY A 39 -3.75 -3.71 -4.23
C GLY A 39 -2.44 -3.03 -3.84
N LEU A 40 -1.46 -2.91 -4.76
CA LEU A 40 -0.16 -2.30 -4.49
C LEU A 40 -0.28 -0.77 -4.39
N ASP A 41 -1.01 -0.16 -5.31
CA ASP A 41 -1.30 1.28 -5.30
C ASP A 41 -2.06 1.68 -4.03
N GLY A 42 -3.08 0.93 -3.63
CA GLY A 42 -3.82 1.18 -2.40
C GLY A 42 -2.96 1.11 -1.13
N GLU A 43 -1.98 0.19 -1.08
CA GLU A 43 -1.03 0.09 0.02
C GLU A 43 -0.09 1.30 0.08
N LEU A 44 0.44 1.76 -1.05
CA LEU A 44 1.26 2.96 -1.09
C LEU A 44 0.47 4.24 -0.82
N GLN A 45 -0.77 4.36 -1.30
CA GLN A 45 -1.66 5.46 -0.94
C GLN A 45 -1.95 5.51 0.56
N ARG A 46 -2.12 4.35 1.20
CA ARG A 46 -2.25 4.26 2.66
C ARG A 46 -1.00 4.77 3.34
N LEU A 47 0.17 4.26 2.96
CA LEU A 47 1.44 4.71 3.52
C LEU A 47 1.67 6.20 3.30
N GLN A 48 1.37 6.72 2.11
CA GLN A 48 1.44 8.16 1.80
C GLN A 48 0.61 8.98 2.78
N ARG A 49 -0.65 8.60 3.03
CA ARG A 49 -1.50 9.30 4.01
C ARG A 49 -0.92 9.27 5.41
N HIS A 50 -0.36 8.14 5.84
CA HIS A 50 0.28 8.03 7.15
C HIS A 50 1.56 8.86 7.24
N LEU A 51 2.36 8.92 6.15
CA LEU A 51 3.54 9.79 6.09
C LEU A 51 3.17 11.28 6.18
N LEU A 52 2.14 11.71 5.46
CA LEU A 52 1.64 13.08 5.54
C LEU A 52 1.13 13.40 6.94
N PHE A 53 0.40 12.49 7.57
CA PHE A 53 -0.04 12.66 8.96
C PHE A 53 1.14 12.72 9.94
N ALA A 54 2.16 11.88 9.77
CA ALA A 54 3.37 11.91 10.58
C ALA A 54 4.15 13.22 10.40
N ARG A 55 4.17 13.78 9.17
CA ARG A 55 4.75 15.10 8.89
C ARG A 55 4.02 16.19 9.67
N ASP A 56 2.69 16.24 9.57
CA ASP A 56 1.89 17.23 10.29
C ASP A 56 2.13 17.12 11.81
N ARG A 57 2.25 15.90 12.34
CA ARG A 57 2.59 15.66 13.74
C ARG A 57 4.00 16.14 14.11
N ALA A 58 5.00 15.87 13.25
CA ALA A 58 6.37 16.30 13.45
C ALA A 58 6.47 17.83 13.57
N GLU A 59 5.78 18.55 12.68
CA GLU A 59 5.71 20.01 12.68
C GLU A 59 5.01 20.57 13.94
N ILE A 60 3.84 19.99 14.30
CA ILE A 60 3.05 20.46 15.45
C ILE A 60 3.77 20.19 16.77
N GLU A 61 4.33 19.00 16.93
CA GLU A 61 4.96 18.57 18.17
C GLU A 61 6.43 18.96 18.26
N GLN A 62 7.00 19.52 17.16
CA GLN A 62 8.42 19.87 17.05
C GLN A 62 9.35 18.70 17.42
N ARG A 63 8.97 17.49 16.95
CA ARG A 63 9.67 16.24 17.23
C ARG A 63 9.85 15.44 15.95
N PRO A 64 11.02 14.85 15.70
CA PRO A 64 11.20 13.98 14.56
C PRO A 64 10.32 12.72 14.66
N TYR A 65 9.71 12.37 13.54
CA TYR A 65 9.03 11.10 13.32
C TYR A 65 9.81 10.28 12.30
N GLY A 66 9.54 8.99 12.21
CA GLY A 66 10.15 8.15 11.21
C GLY A 66 9.39 6.88 10.95
N VAL A 67 9.68 6.25 9.81
CA VAL A 67 9.08 4.99 9.41
C VAL A 67 10.15 3.92 9.35
N LEU A 68 9.88 2.83 10.01
CA LEU A 68 10.63 1.59 9.91
C LEU A 68 9.91 0.67 8.94
N ILE A 69 10.50 0.45 7.76
CA ILE A 69 10.03 -0.52 6.79
C ILE A 69 10.53 -1.90 7.20
N GLU A 70 9.61 -2.84 7.33
CA GLU A 70 9.87 -4.23 7.71
C GLU A 70 9.54 -5.16 6.53
N LYS A 71 10.05 -6.37 6.56
CA LYS A 71 9.75 -7.37 5.52
C LYS A 71 8.25 -7.60 5.33
N ASN A 72 7.48 -7.55 6.42
CA ASN A 72 6.06 -7.87 6.43
C ASN A 72 5.16 -6.65 6.70
N GLY A 73 5.67 -5.43 6.58
CA GLY A 73 4.88 -4.22 6.88
C GLY A 73 5.73 -3.00 7.18
N TYR A 74 5.15 -2.07 7.92
CA TYR A 74 5.84 -0.89 8.42
C TYR A 74 5.27 -0.45 9.77
N ARG A 75 6.06 0.34 10.49
CA ARG A 75 5.64 0.99 11.74
C ARG A 75 6.24 2.38 11.85
N PHE A 76 5.54 3.24 12.59
CA PHE A 76 6.00 4.59 12.86
C PHE A 76 6.69 4.67 14.21
N LEU A 77 7.73 5.49 14.25
CA LEU A 77 8.51 5.79 15.43
C LEU A 77 8.52 7.30 15.64
N VAL A 78 8.61 7.71 16.90
CA VAL A 78 8.80 9.11 17.29
C VAL A 78 10.09 9.21 18.13
N PHE A 79 10.83 10.28 17.92
CA PHE A 79 12.08 10.49 18.68
C PHE A 79 11.78 11.09 20.05
N ASP A 80 12.20 10.41 21.10
CA ASP A 80 12.17 10.93 22.46
C ASP A 80 13.47 11.69 22.74
N SER A 81 13.41 13.03 22.77
CA SER A 81 14.57 13.88 23.01
C SER A 81 15.13 13.79 24.43
N ARG A 82 14.35 13.29 25.40
CA ARG A 82 14.81 13.10 26.78
C ARG A 82 15.59 11.81 26.95
N ALA A 83 15.05 10.74 26.35
CA ALA A 83 15.69 9.42 26.36
C ALA A 83 16.73 9.26 25.25
N LEU A 84 16.81 10.19 24.29
CA LEU A 84 17.65 10.14 23.08
C LEU A 84 17.49 8.86 22.28
N GLN A 85 16.26 8.38 22.16
CA GLN A 85 15.96 7.12 21.48
C GLN A 85 14.66 7.19 20.68
N TRP A 86 14.57 6.35 19.68
CA TRP A 86 13.35 6.14 18.93
C TRP A 86 12.40 5.23 19.71
N GLN A 87 11.14 5.61 19.78
CA GLN A 87 10.08 4.86 20.45
C GLN A 87 8.92 4.64 19.47
N GLN A 88 8.19 3.56 19.65
CA GLN A 88 6.96 3.36 18.90
C GLN A 88 5.96 4.46 19.29
N THR A 89 5.26 5.02 18.29
CA THR A 89 4.19 5.98 18.57
C THR A 89 2.96 5.27 19.15
N ASP A 90 2.32 5.92 20.11
CA ASP A 90 1.05 5.48 20.70
C ASP A 90 -0.18 5.99 19.92
N ASP A 91 0.03 6.71 18.81
CA ASP A 91 -1.05 7.24 17.96
C ASP A 91 -1.65 6.13 17.11
N ASP A 92 -2.93 5.82 17.35
CA ASP A 92 -3.67 4.80 16.60
C ASP A 92 -3.70 5.05 15.09
N ALA A 93 -3.65 6.32 14.66
CA ALA A 93 -3.58 6.68 13.24
C ALA A 93 -2.25 6.27 12.58
N LEU A 94 -1.20 6.05 13.37
CA LEU A 94 0.12 5.59 12.94
C LEU A 94 0.40 4.16 13.41
N ALA A 95 -0.62 3.40 13.72
CA ALA A 95 -0.49 2.00 14.13
C ALA A 95 0.30 1.18 13.09
N ARG A 96 0.99 0.16 13.57
CA ARG A 96 1.71 -0.78 12.73
C ARG A 96 0.79 -1.37 11.65
N HIS A 97 1.26 -1.40 10.41
CA HIS A 97 0.55 -1.97 9.28
C HIS A 97 1.32 -3.14 8.68
N ALA A 98 0.61 -4.23 8.36
CA ALA A 98 1.18 -5.40 7.70
C ALA A 98 0.88 -5.35 6.19
N TRP A 99 1.90 -5.67 5.36
CA TRP A 99 1.67 -5.84 3.93
C TRP A 99 0.75 -7.03 3.66
N PRO A 100 -0.10 -6.95 2.63
CA PRO A 100 -0.82 -8.11 2.16
C PRO A 100 0.11 -9.27 1.77
N ALA A 101 -0.40 -10.48 1.82
CA ALA A 101 0.38 -11.66 1.46
C ALA A 101 0.98 -11.58 0.05
N GLY A 102 2.25 -11.96 -0.08
CA GLY A 102 2.99 -11.97 -1.33
C GLY A 102 3.54 -10.61 -1.78
N VAL A 103 3.34 -9.53 -1.01
CA VAL A 103 3.97 -8.23 -1.26
C VAL A 103 5.41 -8.26 -0.76
N THR A 104 6.32 -7.77 -1.59
CA THR A 104 7.74 -7.55 -1.27
C THR A 104 8.05 -6.06 -1.36
N ALA A 105 8.72 -5.53 -0.34
CA ALA A 105 9.17 -4.16 -0.30
C ALA A 105 10.67 -4.05 -0.59
N GLU A 106 11.06 -3.07 -1.40
CA GLU A 106 12.44 -2.66 -1.63
C GLU A 106 12.55 -1.17 -1.32
N LEU A 107 13.60 -0.78 -0.61
CA LEU A 107 13.79 0.59 -0.17
C LEU A 107 15.17 1.09 -0.56
N ASP A 108 15.19 2.24 -1.21
CA ASP A 108 16.39 3.04 -1.44
C ASP A 108 16.29 4.32 -0.58
N VAL A 109 17.34 4.64 0.17
CA VAL A 109 17.43 5.86 0.99
C VAL A 109 18.70 6.60 0.60
N GLU A 110 18.58 7.88 0.29
CA GLU A 110 19.70 8.70 -0.17
C GLU A 110 20.49 8.06 -1.33
N GLY A 111 19.77 7.41 -2.25
CA GLY A 111 20.35 6.73 -3.42
C GLY A 111 21.04 5.40 -3.11
N ARG A 112 20.90 4.87 -1.89
CA ARG A 112 21.48 3.58 -1.48
C ARG A 112 20.38 2.56 -1.19
N ARG A 113 20.54 1.35 -1.74
CA ARG A 113 19.67 0.23 -1.42
C ARG A 113 19.82 -0.18 0.05
N ILE A 114 18.71 -0.17 0.78
CA ILE A 114 18.67 -0.59 2.18
C ILE A 114 18.26 -2.06 2.26
N VAL A 115 19.03 -2.84 3.01
CA VAL A 115 18.64 -4.20 3.35
C VAL A 115 17.57 -4.14 4.44
N ILE A 116 16.35 -4.52 4.09
CA ILE A 116 15.24 -4.61 5.06
C ILE A 116 15.52 -5.83 5.94
N ALA A 117 16.08 -5.57 7.12
CA ALA A 117 16.43 -6.61 8.09
C ALA A 117 15.16 -7.25 8.73
N PRO A 118 15.27 -8.48 9.24
CA PRO A 118 14.27 -9.01 10.16
C PRO A 118 14.13 -8.06 11.36
N ARG A 119 12.92 -8.01 11.91
CA ARG A 119 12.55 -7.14 13.03
C ARG A 119 13.62 -7.11 14.13
N ASN A 120 14.09 -5.90 14.44
CA ASN A 120 14.86 -5.60 15.65
C ASN A 120 14.19 -4.41 16.34
N ASP A 121 13.77 -4.55 17.59
CA ASP A 121 13.00 -3.52 18.30
C ASP A 121 13.79 -2.23 18.57
N GLU A 122 15.12 -2.28 18.47
CA GLU A 122 16.04 -1.14 18.66
C GLU A 122 16.42 -0.44 17.32
N SER A 123 15.82 -0.85 16.20
CA SER A 123 16.17 -0.28 14.91
C SER A 123 15.70 1.17 14.79
N ALA A 124 16.60 2.06 14.36
CA ALA A 124 16.22 3.41 13.95
C ALA A 124 15.38 3.37 12.65
N PRO A 125 14.50 4.36 12.42
CA PRO A 125 13.72 4.44 11.18
C PRO A 125 14.65 4.63 9.98
N GLN A 126 14.28 4.06 8.83
CA GLN A 126 15.01 4.28 7.58
C GLN A 126 14.53 5.55 6.87
N ILE A 127 13.26 5.89 6.98
CA ILE A 127 12.67 7.11 6.42
C ILE A 127 12.39 8.05 7.60
N GLY A 128 13.08 9.19 7.63
CA GLY A 128 12.90 10.23 8.64
C GLY A 128 11.96 11.33 8.16
N VAL A 129 11.27 11.95 9.10
CA VAL A 129 10.56 13.21 8.97
C VAL A 129 11.05 14.10 10.11
N ASP A 130 11.73 15.17 9.79
CA ASP A 130 12.24 16.06 10.82
C ASP A 130 11.14 17.00 11.38
N ALA A 131 11.49 17.82 12.37
CA ALA A 131 10.57 18.76 13.00
C ALA A 131 10.13 19.90 12.06
N SER A 132 10.77 20.09 10.91
CA SER A 132 10.36 21.04 9.86
C SER A 132 9.41 20.41 8.84
N GLY A 133 9.16 19.10 8.94
CA GLY A 133 8.31 18.34 8.00
C GLY A 133 9.06 17.86 6.75
N GLU A 134 10.39 17.98 6.72
CA GLU A 134 11.19 17.51 5.61
C GLU A 134 11.42 16.00 5.69
N PHE A 135 11.20 15.30 4.56
CA PHE A 135 11.46 13.86 4.45
C PHE A 135 12.92 13.59 4.09
N THR A 136 13.51 12.57 4.70
CA THR A 136 14.70 11.94 4.13
C THR A 136 14.40 11.52 2.69
N SER A 137 15.32 11.74 1.76
CA SER A 137 15.15 11.29 0.37
C SER A 137 15.07 9.76 0.32
N PHE A 138 13.99 9.23 -0.22
CA PHE A 138 13.76 7.78 -0.32
C PHE A 138 13.01 7.41 -1.59
N GLU A 139 13.10 6.15 -1.99
CA GLU A 139 12.21 5.50 -2.94
C GLU A 139 11.82 4.12 -2.43
N LEU A 140 10.54 3.95 -2.11
CA LEU A 140 9.97 2.67 -1.71
C LEU A 140 9.26 2.05 -2.91
N ARG A 141 9.61 0.82 -3.24
CA ARG A 141 8.95 0.01 -4.27
C ARG A 141 8.26 -1.17 -3.63
N LEU A 142 7.02 -1.41 -4.07
CA LEU A 142 6.27 -2.61 -3.73
C LEU A 142 6.04 -3.44 -4.98
N SER A 143 6.33 -4.72 -4.88
CA SER A 143 6.08 -5.71 -5.93
C SER A 143 5.32 -6.90 -5.36
N ARG A 144 4.71 -7.69 -6.24
CA ARG A 144 4.03 -8.93 -5.87
C ARG A 144 4.39 -10.03 -6.85
N ALA A 145 4.65 -11.23 -6.36
CA ALA A 145 4.93 -12.37 -7.20
C ALA A 145 3.79 -12.64 -8.21
N GLY A 146 4.14 -12.77 -9.48
CA GLY A 146 3.19 -13.00 -10.57
C GLY A 146 2.47 -11.74 -11.10
N VAL A 147 2.87 -10.54 -10.65
CA VAL A 147 2.45 -9.25 -11.19
C VAL A 147 3.69 -8.57 -11.78
N ALA A 148 3.62 -8.12 -13.04
CA ALA A 148 4.75 -7.45 -13.69
C ALA A 148 4.96 -6.04 -13.12
N ASP A 149 3.87 -5.39 -12.72
CA ASP A 149 3.88 -4.01 -12.28
C ASP A 149 4.50 -3.86 -10.88
N THR A 150 5.31 -2.83 -10.75
CA THR A 150 5.91 -2.39 -9.48
C THR A 150 5.37 -1.00 -9.15
N ALA A 151 4.74 -0.86 -7.98
CA ALA A 151 4.30 0.43 -7.49
C ALA A 151 5.42 1.10 -6.68
N TRP A 152 5.57 2.42 -6.78
CA TRP A 152 6.60 3.16 -6.06
C TRP A 152 6.06 4.43 -5.39
N LEU A 153 6.73 4.85 -4.32
CA LEU A 153 6.47 6.06 -3.54
C LEU A 153 7.80 6.76 -3.25
N ARG A 154 7.89 8.05 -3.54
CA ARG A 154 9.08 8.87 -3.25
C ARG A 154 8.69 10.34 -3.08
N PRO A 155 9.47 11.16 -2.34
CA PRO A 155 9.35 12.61 -2.38
C PRO A 155 9.89 13.16 -3.72
N ASP A 156 9.27 14.21 -4.23
CA ASP A 156 9.84 15.02 -5.32
C ASP A 156 10.79 16.11 -4.78
N ALA A 157 11.27 16.96 -5.68
CA ALA A 157 12.20 18.05 -5.32
C ALA A 157 11.60 19.08 -4.35
N ASP A 158 10.28 19.21 -4.31
CA ASP A 158 9.54 20.12 -3.42
C ASP A 158 9.09 19.44 -2.12
N GLY A 159 9.46 18.17 -1.92
CA GLY A 159 9.10 17.35 -0.75
C GLY A 159 7.67 16.80 -0.79
N ALA A 160 6.97 16.94 -1.92
CA ALA A 160 5.66 16.31 -2.09
C ALA A 160 5.81 14.82 -2.44
N LEU A 161 4.99 13.98 -1.79
CA LEU A 161 5.05 12.53 -2.00
C LEU A 161 4.34 12.13 -3.29
N GLN A 162 5.11 11.59 -4.22
CA GLN A 162 4.67 11.10 -5.53
C GLN A 162 4.50 9.58 -5.52
N LEU A 163 3.44 9.12 -6.16
CA LEU A 163 3.12 7.71 -6.41
C LEU A 163 3.19 7.41 -7.89
N GLY A 164 3.59 6.20 -8.25
CA GLY A 164 3.55 5.74 -9.62
C GLY A 164 3.64 4.23 -9.76
N ILE A 165 3.41 3.76 -10.97
CA ILE A 165 3.50 2.35 -11.36
C ILE A 165 4.51 2.26 -12.50
N THR A 166 5.39 1.27 -12.43
CA THR A 166 6.33 0.93 -13.49
C THR A 166 6.07 -0.51 -13.93
N PRO A 167 5.84 -0.75 -15.24
CA PRO A 167 5.65 -2.10 -15.77
C PRO A 167 6.93 -2.95 -15.72
#